data_f20b2c7e21b08835d8525b6a502e3292
#
_entry.id   f20b2c7e21b08835d8525b6a502e3292
#
_cell.length_a   1.000
_cell.length_b   1.000
_cell.length_c   1.000
_cell.angle_alpha   90.00
_cell.angle_beta   90.00
_cell.angle_gamma   90.00
#
_symmetry.space_group_name_H-M   'P 1'
#
loop_
_entity.id
_entity.type
_entity.pdbx_description
1 polymer ?
#
loop_
_entity_poly.entity_id
_entity_poly.type
_entity_poly.pdbx_seq_one_letter_code
_entity_poly.pdbx_strand_id
1 'polypeptide(L)'
;MITFQLVTLHGIKFSQEVHEVLLPTPLGEIGVFEHHVPLISVASPGIIKIRKKANHPNELLEMFATNGGVIEIADNTVRILVDEADTAAEINQKEAQQALERAKELRKNAKDQVSLAEAQSLIDRHATRLQLAQLKHRTKR
;
A
#
# COMPACT_ATOMS: atom_id res chain seq x y z
N MET A 1 13.56 -10.51 -13.91
CA MET A 1 13.11 -10.25 -12.51
C MET A 1 13.60 -8.88 -12.06
N ILE A 2 12.84 -8.21 -11.24
CA ILE A 2 13.22 -6.93 -10.65
C ILE A 2 13.26 -7.08 -9.13
N THR A 3 14.23 -6.46 -8.47
CA THR A 3 14.31 -6.47 -7.01
C THR A 3 13.31 -5.48 -6.45
N PHE A 4 12.44 -5.93 -5.55
CA PHE A 4 11.47 -5.08 -4.86
C PHE A 4 11.75 -5.04 -3.36
N GLN A 5 11.83 -3.83 -2.81
CA GLN A 5 12.04 -3.60 -1.38
C GLN A 5 10.94 -2.69 -0.84
N LEU A 6 10.24 -3.17 0.16
CA LEU A 6 9.25 -2.40 0.91
C LEU A 6 9.85 -2.07 2.28
N VAL A 7 10.10 -0.79 2.51
CA VAL A 7 10.77 -0.31 3.73
C VAL A 7 9.79 0.51 4.55
N THR A 8 9.66 0.17 5.83
CA THR A 8 8.81 0.90 6.78
C THR A 8 9.68 1.55 7.85
N LEU A 9 9.04 2.32 8.73
CA LEU A 9 9.74 2.91 9.90
C LEU A 9 10.32 1.84 10.83
N HIS A 10 9.82 0.61 10.76
CA HIS A 10 10.29 -0.52 11.57
C HIS A 10 11.30 -1.40 10.86
N GLY A 11 11.73 -1.02 9.65
CA GLY A 11 12.69 -1.77 8.85
C GLY A 11 12.09 -2.34 7.56
N ILE A 12 12.81 -3.30 6.97
CA ILE A 12 12.41 -3.92 5.71
C ILE A 12 11.26 -4.90 5.96
N LYS A 13 10.12 -4.63 5.36
CA LYS A 13 8.93 -5.48 5.42
C LYS A 13 8.95 -6.59 4.37
N PHE A 14 9.51 -6.31 3.20
CA PHE A 14 9.60 -7.23 2.07
C PHE A 14 10.84 -6.89 1.24
N SER A 15 11.59 -7.91 0.82
CA SER A 15 12.76 -7.73 -0.06
C SER A 15 13.00 -9.03 -0.84
N GLN A 16 12.64 -9.05 -2.11
CA GLN A 16 12.81 -10.21 -3.00
C GLN A 16 12.87 -9.78 -4.45
N GLU A 17 13.40 -10.66 -5.29
CA GLU A 17 13.25 -10.55 -6.73
C GLU A 17 11.84 -11.02 -7.13
N VAL A 18 11.16 -10.22 -7.93
CA VAL A 18 9.77 -10.46 -8.34
C VAL A 18 9.60 -10.21 -9.83
N HIS A 19 8.49 -10.67 -10.40
CA HIS A 19 8.20 -10.45 -11.81
C HIS A 19 7.63 -9.05 -12.07
N GLU A 20 6.70 -8.61 -11.24
CA GLU A 20 5.96 -7.37 -11.43
C GLU A 20 5.55 -6.76 -10.08
N VAL A 21 5.55 -5.43 -10.02
CA VAL A 21 5.02 -4.70 -8.86
C VAL A 21 4.00 -3.68 -9.37
N LEU A 22 2.81 -3.67 -8.78
CA LEU A 22 1.78 -2.67 -9.05
C LEU A 22 1.74 -1.69 -7.89
N LEU A 23 1.93 -0.41 -8.19
CA LEU A 23 2.07 0.65 -7.19
C LEU A 23 1.03 1.75 -7.38
N PRO A 24 0.38 2.21 -6.31
CA PRO A 24 -0.56 3.33 -6.41
C PRO A 24 0.18 4.66 -6.48
N THR A 25 -0.16 5.50 -7.46
CA THR A 25 0.36 6.86 -7.57
C THR A 25 -0.79 7.86 -7.70
N PRO A 26 -0.53 9.18 -7.52
CA PRO A 26 -1.57 10.20 -7.70
C PRO A 26 -2.22 10.21 -9.09
N LEU A 27 -1.51 9.72 -10.11
CA LEU A 27 -2.02 9.66 -11.48
C LEU A 27 -2.61 8.29 -11.84
N GLY A 28 -2.67 7.36 -10.88
CA GLY A 28 -3.20 6.03 -11.08
C GLY A 28 -2.18 4.94 -10.73
N GLU A 29 -2.60 3.69 -10.88
CA GLU A 29 -1.73 2.55 -10.63
C GLU A 29 -0.70 2.39 -11.73
N ILE A 30 0.57 2.19 -11.37
CA ILE A 30 1.64 1.90 -12.32
C ILE A 30 2.13 0.46 -12.14
N GLY A 31 2.44 -0.20 -13.27
CA GLY A 31 3.07 -1.53 -13.26
C GLY A 31 4.55 -1.40 -13.54
N VAL A 32 5.38 -2.04 -12.71
CA VAL A 32 6.83 -1.98 -12.83
C VAL A 32 7.38 -3.38 -13.10
N PHE A 33 8.10 -3.51 -14.20
CA PHE A 33 8.76 -4.76 -14.62
C PHE A 33 10.27 -4.58 -14.64
N GLU A 34 10.99 -5.63 -14.94
CA GLU A 34 12.46 -5.57 -15.06
C GLU A 34 12.90 -4.50 -16.07
N HIS A 35 14.03 -3.87 -15.78
CA HIS A 35 14.64 -2.81 -16.62
C HIS A 35 13.77 -1.56 -16.77
N HIS A 36 12.89 -1.29 -15.81
CA HIS A 36 12.11 -0.05 -15.82
C HIS A 36 13.03 1.18 -15.77
N VAL A 37 12.67 2.22 -16.51
CA VAL A 37 13.42 3.47 -16.48
C VAL A 37 13.44 4.07 -15.07
N PRO A 38 14.52 4.79 -14.71
CA PRO A 38 14.60 5.44 -13.39
C PRO A 38 13.41 6.39 -13.17
N LEU A 39 12.83 6.32 -11.98
CA LEU A 39 11.67 7.12 -11.61
C LEU A 39 11.67 7.39 -10.11
N ILE A 40 11.32 8.62 -9.74
CA ILE A 40 10.97 8.98 -8.37
C ILE A 40 9.55 9.51 -8.40
N SER A 41 8.69 8.96 -7.55
CA SER A 41 7.27 9.33 -7.51
C SER A 41 6.74 9.27 -6.09
N VAL A 42 5.66 9.99 -5.84
CA VAL A 42 4.88 9.85 -4.63
C VAL A 42 4.04 8.57 -4.77
N ALA A 43 3.94 7.80 -3.69
CA ALA A 43 2.98 6.71 -3.57
C ALA A 43 1.73 7.24 -2.88
N SER A 44 0.57 7.01 -3.48
CA SER A 44 -0.73 7.35 -2.86
C SER A 44 -1.10 6.30 -1.81
N PRO A 45 -1.95 6.64 -0.83
CA PRO A 45 -2.58 5.62 0.00
C PRO A 45 -3.26 4.59 -0.89
N GLY A 46 -2.97 3.31 -0.69
CA GLY A 46 -3.49 2.26 -1.56
C GLY A 46 -2.84 0.92 -1.30
N ILE A 47 -3.08 0.00 -2.22
CA ILE A 47 -2.61 -1.38 -2.11
C ILE A 47 -1.46 -1.60 -3.09
N ILE A 48 -0.33 -2.05 -2.57
CA ILE A 48 0.80 -2.54 -3.34
C ILE A 48 0.53 -4.01 -3.66
N LYS A 49 0.65 -4.39 -4.93
CA LYS A 49 0.44 -5.77 -5.38
C LYS A 49 1.72 -6.30 -6.00
N ILE A 50 2.12 -7.51 -5.61
CA ILE A 50 3.37 -8.11 -6.02
C ILE A 50 3.09 -9.45 -6.70
N ARG A 51 3.52 -9.60 -7.97
CA ARG A 51 3.49 -10.86 -8.70
C ARG A 51 4.89 -11.46 -8.67
N LYS A 52 5.07 -12.51 -7.89
CA LYS A 52 6.40 -13.12 -7.72
C LYS A 52 6.91 -13.82 -8.97
N LYS A 53 6.03 -14.50 -9.70
CA LYS A 53 6.37 -15.23 -10.93
C LYS A 53 5.41 -14.88 -12.06
N ALA A 54 5.91 -14.87 -13.28
CA ALA A 54 5.13 -14.49 -14.47
C ALA A 54 3.83 -15.30 -14.62
N ASN A 55 3.86 -16.57 -14.27
CA ASN A 55 2.70 -17.46 -14.39
C ASN A 55 1.75 -17.44 -13.19
N HIS A 56 2.03 -16.62 -12.18
CA HIS A 56 1.11 -16.52 -11.02
C HIS A 56 -0.15 -15.76 -11.40
N PRO A 57 -1.34 -16.34 -11.17
CA PRO A 57 -2.59 -15.63 -11.38
C PRO A 57 -2.83 -14.55 -10.31
N ASN A 58 -3.85 -13.73 -10.51
CA ASN A 58 -4.14 -12.61 -9.60
C ASN A 58 -4.45 -13.06 -8.16
N GLU A 59 -4.96 -14.26 -7.98
CA GLU A 59 -5.25 -14.84 -6.67
C GLU A 59 -3.98 -15.07 -5.83
N LEU A 60 -2.82 -15.20 -6.49
CA LEU A 60 -1.53 -15.40 -5.83
C LEU A 60 -0.73 -14.12 -5.66
N LEU A 61 -1.31 -12.96 -5.97
CA LEU A 61 -0.65 -11.68 -5.70
C LEU A 61 -0.48 -11.49 -4.20
N GLU A 62 0.73 -11.12 -3.81
CA GLU A 62 0.98 -10.67 -2.45
C GLU A 62 0.64 -9.19 -2.36
N MET A 63 -0.10 -8.80 -1.33
CA MET A 63 -0.63 -7.45 -1.22
C MET A 63 -0.34 -6.83 0.14
N PHE A 64 -0.02 -5.53 0.11
CA PHE A 64 0.20 -4.72 1.31
C PHE A 64 -0.64 -3.46 1.22
N ALA A 65 -1.31 -3.12 2.32
CA ALA A 65 -1.99 -1.84 2.46
C ALA A 65 -1.02 -0.81 3.02
N THR A 66 -0.89 0.35 2.36
CA THR A 66 0.00 1.43 2.79
C THR A 66 -0.74 2.75 2.83
N ASN A 67 -0.21 3.69 3.62
CA ASN A 67 -0.77 5.04 3.76
C ASN A 67 -0.04 6.06 2.88
N GLY A 68 0.63 5.59 1.83
CA GLY A 68 1.41 6.46 0.97
C GLY A 68 2.88 6.49 1.35
N GLY A 69 3.67 7.15 0.53
CA GLY A 69 5.12 7.23 0.73
C GLY A 69 5.84 7.71 -0.52
N VAL A 70 7.05 7.21 -0.72
CA VAL A 70 7.90 7.57 -1.87
C VAL A 70 8.34 6.31 -2.59
N ILE A 71 8.22 6.34 -3.92
CA ILE A 71 8.67 5.28 -4.83
C ILE A 71 9.98 5.73 -5.47
N GLU A 72 10.98 4.85 -5.44
CA GLU A 72 12.24 5.06 -6.13
C GLU A 72 12.53 3.84 -7.01
N ILE A 73 12.72 4.06 -8.32
CA ILE A 73 13.06 3.01 -9.28
C ILE A 73 14.40 3.39 -9.90
N ALA A 74 15.41 2.54 -9.76
CA ALA A 74 16.71 2.70 -10.36
C ALA A 74 17.47 1.37 -10.36
N ASP A 75 18.31 1.15 -11.37
CA ASP A 75 19.22 -0.02 -11.43
C ASP A 75 18.49 -1.36 -11.19
N ASN A 76 17.38 -1.54 -11.89
CA ASN A 76 16.54 -2.74 -11.80
C ASN A 76 16.08 -3.06 -10.36
N THR A 77 15.87 -2.01 -9.56
CA THR A 77 15.40 -2.11 -8.18
C THR A 77 14.25 -1.13 -7.97
N VAL A 78 13.17 -1.60 -7.37
CA VAL A 78 12.06 -0.77 -6.92
C VAL A 78 12.10 -0.72 -5.40
N ARG A 79 12.21 0.48 -4.86
CA ARG A 79 12.14 0.69 -3.41
C ARG A 79 10.98 1.60 -3.11
N ILE A 80 10.15 1.20 -2.17
CA ILE A 80 9.09 2.06 -1.65
C ILE A 80 9.30 2.28 -0.16
N LEU A 81 9.27 3.54 0.23
CA LEU A 81 9.44 3.97 1.62
C LEU A 81 8.09 4.45 2.13
N VAL A 82 7.56 3.75 3.14
CA VAL A 82 6.25 4.04 3.73
C VAL A 82 6.37 4.07 5.25
N ASP A 83 5.40 4.70 5.92
CA ASP A 83 5.36 4.67 7.38
C ASP A 83 5.00 3.27 7.88
N GLU A 84 3.96 2.69 7.32
CA GLU A 84 3.48 1.36 7.68
C GLU A 84 2.98 0.61 6.46
N ALA A 85 3.10 -0.72 6.51
CA ALA A 85 2.55 -1.62 5.51
C ALA A 85 1.97 -2.83 6.21
N ASP A 86 0.73 -3.19 5.90
CA ASP A 86 0.03 -4.30 6.53
C ASP A 86 -0.39 -5.33 5.49
N THR A 87 -0.22 -6.61 5.81
CA THR A 87 -0.83 -7.71 5.05
C THR A 87 -2.28 -7.90 5.50
N ALA A 88 -3.07 -8.62 4.67
CA ALA A 88 -4.45 -8.93 5.04
C ALA A 88 -4.55 -9.72 6.36
N ALA A 89 -3.56 -10.59 6.62
CA ALA A 89 -3.53 -11.39 7.84
C ALA A 89 -3.31 -10.55 9.11
N GLU A 90 -2.65 -9.40 8.97
CA GLU A 90 -2.39 -8.47 10.08
C GLU A 90 -3.56 -7.54 10.37
N ILE A 91 -4.58 -7.52 9.52
CA ILE A 91 -5.71 -6.60 9.62
C ILE A 91 -6.92 -7.31 10.21
N ASN A 92 -7.41 -6.80 11.33
CA ASN A 92 -8.71 -7.19 11.88
C ASN A 92 -9.77 -6.29 11.24
N GLN A 93 -10.65 -6.87 10.40
CA GLN A 93 -11.63 -6.12 9.63
C GLN A 93 -12.59 -5.31 10.52
N LYS A 94 -13.03 -5.87 11.65
CA LYS A 94 -13.91 -5.18 12.59
C LYS A 94 -13.23 -3.97 13.23
N GLU A 95 -11.99 -4.15 13.69
CA GLU A 95 -11.20 -3.06 14.26
C GLU A 95 -10.90 -1.97 13.22
N ALA A 96 -10.59 -2.36 11.98
CA ALA A 96 -10.35 -1.42 10.89
C ALA A 96 -11.60 -0.60 10.58
N GLN A 97 -12.78 -1.23 10.57
CA GLN A 97 -14.06 -0.53 10.35
C GLN A 97 -14.34 0.47 11.48
N GLN A 98 -14.13 0.08 12.72
CA GLN A 98 -14.31 0.96 13.89
C GLN A 98 -13.34 2.12 13.86
N ALA A 99 -12.08 1.88 13.50
CA ALA A 99 -11.05 2.90 13.38
C ALA A 99 -11.38 3.92 12.27
N LEU A 100 -11.92 3.43 11.15
CA LEU A 100 -12.38 4.29 10.05
C LEU A 100 -13.52 5.20 10.51
N GLU A 101 -14.51 4.66 11.22
CA GLU A 101 -15.63 5.46 11.74
C GLU A 101 -15.13 6.55 12.71
N ARG A 102 -14.20 6.21 13.61
CA ARG A 102 -13.60 7.19 14.53
C ARG A 102 -12.84 8.28 13.78
N ALA A 103 -12.11 7.92 12.72
CA ALA A 103 -11.37 8.89 11.91
C ALA A 103 -12.31 9.86 11.18
N LYS A 104 -13.45 9.38 10.68
CA LYS A 104 -14.49 10.22 10.07
C LYS A 104 -15.08 11.21 11.07
N GLU A 105 -15.31 10.77 12.32
CA GLU A 105 -15.77 11.67 13.39
C GLU A 105 -14.73 12.74 13.70
N LEU A 106 -13.44 12.38 13.78
CA LEU A 106 -12.36 13.34 14.00
C LEU A 106 -12.33 14.39 12.89
N ARG A 107 -12.49 13.98 11.62
CA ARG A 107 -12.53 14.92 10.50
C ARG A 107 -13.72 15.86 10.60
N LYS A 108 -14.89 15.35 10.94
CA LYS A 108 -16.11 16.14 11.10
C LYS A 108 -15.96 17.23 12.17
N ASN A 109 -15.23 16.91 13.25
CA ASN A 109 -15.02 17.80 14.39
C ASN A 109 -13.74 18.64 14.30
N ALA A 110 -12.95 18.48 13.21
CA ALA A 110 -11.71 19.21 13.03
C ALA A 110 -11.98 20.71 12.83
N LYS A 111 -11.26 21.56 13.58
CA LYS A 111 -11.47 23.00 13.59
C LYS A 111 -10.36 23.80 12.88
N ASP A 112 -9.23 23.14 12.56
CA ASP A 112 -8.10 23.76 11.89
C ASP A 112 -7.54 22.86 10.79
N GLN A 113 -6.62 23.42 9.97
CA GLN A 113 -6.05 22.68 8.83
C GLN A 113 -5.20 21.48 9.25
N VAL A 114 -4.49 21.59 10.36
CA VAL A 114 -3.63 20.49 10.85
C VAL A 114 -4.49 19.30 11.31
N SER A 115 -5.50 19.57 12.14
CA SER A 115 -6.43 18.52 12.60
C SER A 115 -7.19 17.87 11.46
N LEU A 116 -7.59 18.67 10.47
CA LEU A 116 -8.28 18.17 9.27
C LEU A 116 -7.36 17.25 8.47
N ALA A 117 -6.10 17.66 8.24
CA ALA A 117 -5.13 16.85 7.50
C ALA A 117 -4.81 15.54 8.22
N GLU A 118 -4.64 15.58 9.54
CA GLU A 118 -4.40 14.38 10.35
C GLU A 118 -5.57 13.41 10.29
N ALA A 119 -6.80 13.91 10.41
CA ALA A 119 -8.01 13.08 10.31
C ALA A 119 -8.14 12.44 8.92
N GLN A 120 -7.87 13.21 7.86
CA GLN A 120 -7.92 12.69 6.49
C GLN A 120 -6.88 11.59 6.27
N SER A 121 -5.66 11.74 6.81
CA SER A 121 -4.62 10.71 6.73
C SER A 121 -5.06 9.41 7.41
N LEU A 122 -5.70 9.50 8.57
CA LEU A 122 -6.24 8.32 9.27
C LEU A 122 -7.36 7.65 8.48
N ILE A 123 -8.24 8.42 7.86
CA ILE A 123 -9.31 7.88 7.01
C ILE A 123 -8.70 7.09 5.85
N ASP A 124 -7.74 7.67 5.14
CA ASP A 124 -7.08 7.05 4.00
C ASP A 124 -6.41 5.73 4.40
N ARG A 125 -5.71 5.71 5.52
CA ARG A 125 -5.04 4.53 6.06
C ARG A 125 -6.04 3.41 6.39
N HIS A 126 -7.06 3.72 7.16
CA HIS A 126 -8.02 2.70 7.61
C HIS A 126 -8.91 2.21 6.47
N ALA A 127 -9.28 3.10 5.54
CA ALA A 127 -10.05 2.71 4.35
C ALA A 127 -9.23 1.74 3.48
N THR A 128 -7.94 1.99 3.27
CA THR A 128 -7.06 1.12 2.50
C THR A 128 -6.89 -0.24 3.17
N ARG A 129 -6.69 -0.28 4.48
CA ARG A 129 -6.58 -1.53 5.26
C ARG A 129 -7.87 -2.36 5.14
N LEU A 130 -9.01 -1.72 5.28
CA LEU A 130 -10.31 -2.38 5.16
C LEU A 130 -10.50 -2.94 3.75
N GLN A 131 -10.14 -2.19 2.72
CA GLN A 131 -10.20 -2.62 1.33
C GLN A 131 -9.37 -3.89 1.11
N LEU A 132 -8.14 -3.94 1.62
CA LEU A 132 -7.29 -5.11 1.51
C LEU A 132 -7.90 -6.34 2.18
N ALA A 133 -8.42 -6.19 3.40
CA ALA A 133 -9.07 -7.28 4.12
C ALA A 133 -10.26 -7.83 3.35
N GLN A 134 -11.08 -6.96 2.75
CA GLN A 134 -12.22 -7.36 1.94
C GLN A 134 -11.81 -8.07 0.65
N LEU A 135 -10.76 -7.62 -0.03
CA LEU A 135 -10.25 -8.26 -1.24
C LEU A 135 -9.79 -9.69 -0.97
N LYS A 136 -9.04 -9.90 0.12
CA LYS A 136 -8.58 -11.25 0.49
C LYS A 136 -9.72 -12.16 0.89
N HIS A 137 -10.75 -11.63 1.53
CA HIS A 137 -11.94 -12.41 1.87
C HIS A 137 -12.69 -12.88 0.61
N ARG A 138 -12.78 -12.03 -0.42
CA ARG A 138 -13.40 -12.40 -1.71
C ARG A 138 -12.60 -13.47 -2.46
N THR A 139 -11.28 -13.42 -2.40
CA THR A 139 -10.41 -14.37 -3.12
C THR A 139 -10.44 -15.76 -2.50
N LYS A 140 -10.79 -15.90 -1.22
CA LYS A 140 -10.89 -17.19 -0.53
C LYS A 140 -12.21 -17.93 -0.80
N ARG A 141 -13.15 -17.27 -1.47
CA ARG A 141 -14.42 -17.89 -1.88
C ARG A 141 -14.29 -18.45 -3.28
#